data_f44013e1e418dec8292119abee158eed
#
_entry.id   f44013e1e418dec8292119abee158eed
#
_cell.length_a   1.000
_cell.length_b   1.000
_cell.length_c   1.000
_cell.angle_alpha   90.00
_cell.angle_beta   90.00
_cell.angle_gamma   90.00
#
_symmetry.space_group_name_H-M   'P 1'
#
loop_
_entity.id
_entity.type
_entity.pdbx_description
1 polymer ?
#
loop_
_entity_poly.entity_id
_entity_poly.type
_entity_poly.pdbx_seq_one_letter_code
_entity_poly.pdbx_strand_id
1 'polypeptide(L)'
;YTQVPLTFFEQDAWKKAAGLCKLQGVTKAMLVFGKVTRRTGLADKVIASFEAMAIDVIEWTKVKPDPSYHDINEGGILARKLGVNAVIGIGGGSAMDTAKGIYAMLGNPDTDNIMDHCFGGRGKAKPMKRPMAMLVMIPTTSGTGSEVSTGAVITDDEINYKATLGGLQILPN
;
A
#
# COMPACT_ATOMS: atom_id res chain seq x y z
N TYR A 1 -5.27 -22.18 4.65
CA TYR A 1 -4.87 -21.06 5.51
C TYR A 1 -3.74 -20.32 4.80
N THR A 2 -3.91 -19.03 4.52
CA THR A 2 -2.84 -18.16 4.01
C THR A 2 -2.30 -17.38 5.19
N GLN A 3 -1.06 -17.60 5.54
CA GLN A 3 -0.39 -16.87 6.63
C GLN A 3 0.43 -15.74 6.04
N VAL A 4 0.34 -14.58 6.66
CA VAL A 4 1.25 -13.46 6.36
C VAL A 4 2.66 -13.91 6.73
N PRO A 5 3.64 -13.86 5.84
CA PRO A 5 4.95 -14.48 6.07
C PRO A 5 5.70 -13.93 7.28
N LEU A 6 5.63 -12.61 7.51
CA LEU A 6 6.39 -11.97 8.58
C LEU A 6 5.55 -10.93 9.32
N THR A 7 5.25 -11.20 10.57
CA THR A 7 4.48 -10.31 11.43
C THR A 7 5.23 -10.01 12.73
N PHE A 8 5.36 -8.74 13.08
CA PHE A 8 5.90 -8.28 14.36
C PHE A 8 4.76 -7.70 15.20
N PHE A 9 4.50 -8.31 16.33
CA PHE A 9 3.49 -7.87 17.28
C PHE A 9 4.15 -7.46 18.60
N GLU A 10 4.70 -6.25 18.61
CA GLU A 10 5.38 -5.68 19.77
C GLU A 10 5.35 -4.14 19.73
N GLN A 11 5.66 -3.53 20.84
CA GLN A 11 5.77 -2.07 20.92
C GLN A 11 6.87 -1.59 19.96
N ASP A 12 6.56 -0.53 19.19
CA ASP A 12 7.49 0.09 18.24
C ASP A 12 7.97 -0.86 17.10
N ALA A 13 7.21 -1.91 16.78
CA ALA A 13 7.52 -2.85 15.69
C ALA A 13 7.83 -2.14 14.35
N TRP A 14 7.25 -0.97 14.10
CA TRP A 14 7.49 -0.16 12.91
C TRP A 14 8.98 0.17 12.68
N LYS A 15 9.80 0.22 13.73
CA LYS A 15 11.24 0.47 13.64
C LYS A 15 12.00 -0.60 12.84
N LYS A 16 11.44 -1.80 12.71
CA LYS A 16 12.03 -2.90 11.94
C LYS A 16 11.82 -2.77 10.43
N ALA A 17 10.81 -2.00 10.00
CA ALA A 17 10.39 -1.94 8.60
C ALA A 17 11.52 -1.51 7.66
N ALA A 18 12.23 -0.43 7.99
CA ALA A 18 13.32 0.09 7.14
C ALA A 18 14.48 -0.90 7.00
N GLY A 19 14.90 -1.54 8.12
CA GLY A 19 15.97 -2.55 8.11
C GLY A 19 15.61 -3.77 7.27
N LEU A 20 14.38 -4.27 7.39
CA LEU A 20 13.89 -5.38 6.57
C LEU A 20 13.85 -5.02 5.08
N CYS A 21 13.34 -3.84 4.75
CA CYS A 21 13.34 -3.34 3.37
C CYS A 21 14.77 -3.26 2.81
N LYS A 22 15.72 -2.75 3.61
CA LYS A 22 17.13 -2.67 3.19
C LYS A 22 17.74 -4.04 2.91
N LEU A 23 17.47 -5.03 3.76
CA LEU A 23 17.93 -6.42 3.58
C LEU A 23 17.37 -7.05 2.30
N GLN A 24 16.19 -6.65 1.86
CA GLN A 24 15.56 -7.11 0.62
C GLN A 24 15.95 -6.26 -0.62
N GLY A 25 16.94 -5.38 -0.49
CA GLY A 25 17.43 -4.58 -1.62
C GLY A 25 16.53 -3.40 -2.00
N VAL A 26 15.65 -2.95 -1.08
CA VAL A 26 14.85 -1.75 -1.32
C VAL A 26 15.76 -0.53 -1.38
N THR A 27 15.61 0.26 -2.42
CA THR A 27 16.32 1.53 -2.62
C THR A 27 15.39 2.74 -2.60
N LYS A 28 14.11 2.52 -2.91
CA LYS A 28 13.12 3.59 -2.99
C LYS A 28 11.75 3.11 -2.51
N ALA A 29 11.23 3.73 -1.46
CA ALA A 29 9.97 3.37 -0.83
C ALA A 29 8.93 4.49 -1.00
N MET A 30 7.69 4.12 -1.34
CA MET A 30 6.56 5.03 -1.26
C MET A 30 5.81 4.78 0.06
N LEU A 31 5.76 5.79 0.91
CA LEU A 31 5.05 5.77 2.18
C LEU A 31 3.65 6.37 1.99
N VAL A 32 2.64 5.54 2.19
CA VAL A 32 1.22 5.87 1.98
C VAL A 32 0.55 6.09 3.32
N PHE A 33 0.13 7.32 3.61
CA PHE A 33 -0.47 7.67 4.90
C PHE A 33 -1.38 8.90 4.81
N GLY A 34 -2.30 9.01 5.76
CA GLY A 34 -3.23 10.13 5.85
C GLY A 34 -2.76 11.24 6.81
N LYS A 35 -3.54 12.32 6.86
CA LYS A 35 -3.27 13.50 7.70
C LYS A 35 -3.13 13.19 9.19
N VAL A 36 -3.86 12.19 9.70
CA VAL A 36 -3.79 11.80 11.12
C VAL A 36 -2.42 11.21 11.45
N THR A 37 -1.91 10.31 10.62
CA THR A 37 -0.58 9.70 10.80
C THR A 37 0.53 10.76 10.77
N ARG A 38 0.41 11.78 9.90
CA ARG A 38 1.32 12.93 9.90
C ARG A 38 1.24 13.70 11.21
N ARG A 39 0.04 14.06 11.63
CA ARG A 39 -0.19 14.90 12.84
C ARG A 39 0.30 14.22 14.13
N THR A 40 0.28 12.91 14.22
CA THR A 40 0.81 12.15 15.36
C THR A 40 2.34 12.06 15.38
N GLY A 41 3.02 12.51 14.33
CA GLY A 41 4.47 12.42 14.16
C GLY A 41 4.98 11.01 13.82
N LEU A 42 4.10 10.01 13.66
CA LEU A 42 4.53 8.65 13.29
C LEU A 42 5.12 8.62 11.88
N ALA A 43 4.48 9.32 10.93
CA ALA A 43 5.00 9.38 9.56
C ALA A 43 6.43 9.89 9.51
N ASP A 44 6.74 10.98 10.23
CA ASP A 44 8.08 11.58 10.25
C ASP A 44 9.12 10.64 10.85
N LYS A 45 8.76 9.89 11.88
CA LYS A 45 9.64 8.87 12.50
C LYS A 45 9.92 7.73 11.53
N VAL A 46 8.90 7.24 10.81
CA VAL A 46 9.09 6.18 9.82
C VAL A 46 9.93 6.69 8.65
N ILE A 47 9.64 7.88 8.11
CA ILE A 47 10.45 8.51 7.06
C ILE A 47 11.93 8.57 7.47
N ALA A 48 12.22 9.15 8.62
CA ALA A 48 13.60 9.25 9.12
C ALA A 48 14.28 7.88 9.25
N SER A 49 13.55 6.83 9.63
CA SER A 49 14.10 5.47 9.72
C SER A 49 14.50 4.89 8.35
N PHE A 50 13.75 5.18 7.28
CA PHE A 50 14.07 4.76 5.92
C PHE A 50 15.26 5.56 5.36
N GLU A 51 15.26 6.88 5.55
CA GLU A 51 16.37 7.74 5.13
C GLU A 51 17.70 7.37 5.82
N ALA A 52 17.66 7.02 7.11
CA ALA A 52 18.82 6.52 7.85
C ALA A 52 19.40 5.21 7.28
N MET A 53 18.61 4.42 6.56
CA MET A 53 19.03 3.23 5.83
C MET A 53 19.42 3.51 4.38
N ALA A 54 19.56 4.79 3.98
CA ALA A 54 19.80 5.22 2.61
C ALA A 54 18.76 4.62 1.63
N ILE A 55 17.48 4.68 2.00
CA ILE A 55 16.34 4.37 1.17
C ILE A 55 15.63 5.69 0.84
N ASP A 56 15.54 6.02 -0.44
CA ASP A 56 14.80 7.21 -0.89
C ASP A 56 13.32 7.08 -0.51
N VAL A 57 12.73 8.14 0.04
CA VAL A 57 11.34 8.15 0.46
C VAL A 57 10.51 9.05 -0.45
N ILE A 58 9.39 8.52 -0.92
CA ILE A 58 8.34 9.26 -1.62
C ILE A 58 7.11 9.21 -0.74
N GLU A 59 6.56 10.36 -0.42
CA GLU A 59 5.35 10.47 0.37
C GLU A 59 4.10 10.48 -0.52
N TRP A 60 3.13 9.63 -0.20
CA TRP A 60 1.82 9.64 -0.79
C TRP A 60 0.77 9.93 0.28
N THR A 61 0.22 11.14 0.27
CA THR A 61 -0.69 11.63 1.32
C THR A 61 -2.14 11.80 0.85
N LYS A 62 -2.45 11.47 -0.41
CA LYS A 62 -3.81 11.46 -0.94
C LYS A 62 -4.56 10.22 -0.45
N VAL A 63 -4.77 10.14 0.88
CA VAL A 63 -5.52 9.07 1.53
C VAL A 63 -6.82 9.64 2.07
N LYS A 64 -7.93 9.10 1.60
CA LYS A 64 -9.30 9.46 2.01
C LYS A 64 -9.92 8.31 2.82
N PRO A 65 -10.97 8.56 3.61
CA PRO A 65 -11.70 7.51 4.32
C PRO A 65 -12.19 6.37 3.41
N ASP A 66 -12.64 6.69 2.21
CA ASP A 66 -12.96 5.74 1.15
C ASP A 66 -11.90 5.87 0.06
N PRO A 67 -11.00 4.88 -0.09
CA PRO A 67 -9.91 4.95 -1.06
C PRO A 67 -10.41 5.13 -2.49
N SER A 68 -10.12 6.27 -3.09
CA SER A 68 -10.52 6.59 -4.47
C SER A 68 -9.62 5.89 -5.48
N TYR A 69 -10.21 5.30 -6.51
CA TYR A 69 -9.45 4.69 -7.59
C TYR A 69 -8.60 5.72 -8.36
N HIS A 70 -9.05 6.97 -8.45
CA HIS A 70 -8.27 8.04 -9.06
C HIS A 70 -6.97 8.32 -8.32
N ASP A 71 -7.04 8.45 -6.98
CA ASP A 71 -5.85 8.68 -6.15
C ASP A 71 -4.89 7.47 -6.21
N ILE A 72 -5.43 6.25 -6.27
CA ILE A 72 -4.63 5.03 -6.42
C ILE A 72 -3.95 4.98 -7.80
N ASN A 73 -4.66 5.28 -8.87
CA ASN A 73 -4.10 5.31 -10.22
C ASN A 73 -2.95 6.31 -10.33
N GLU A 74 -3.17 7.54 -9.84
CA GLU A 74 -2.13 8.57 -9.82
C GLU A 74 -0.90 8.12 -9.01
N GLY A 75 -1.12 7.56 -7.80
CA GLY A 75 -0.05 7.03 -6.97
C GLY A 75 0.70 5.88 -7.62
N GLY A 76 0.01 4.96 -8.27
CA GLY A 76 0.60 3.82 -8.97
C GLY A 76 1.43 4.23 -10.19
N ILE A 77 0.93 5.17 -10.99
CA ILE A 77 1.66 5.74 -12.13
C ILE A 77 2.93 6.45 -11.65
N LEU A 78 2.81 7.26 -10.59
CA LEU A 78 3.96 7.96 -10.00
C LEU A 78 5.00 6.97 -9.46
N ALA A 79 4.56 5.93 -8.73
CA ALA A 79 5.43 4.91 -8.17
C ALA A 79 6.23 4.18 -9.27
N ARG A 80 5.58 3.81 -10.37
CA ARG A 80 6.26 3.22 -11.55
C ARG A 80 7.29 4.16 -12.16
N LYS A 81 6.88 5.41 -12.40
CA LYS A 81 7.75 6.45 -13.01
C LYS A 81 9.02 6.70 -12.20
N LEU A 82 8.91 6.65 -10.88
CA LEU A 82 10.03 6.91 -9.96
C LEU A 82 10.85 5.66 -9.62
N GLY A 83 10.46 4.48 -10.09
CA GLY A 83 11.16 3.23 -9.80
C GLY A 83 11.03 2.79 -8.35
N VAL A 84 9.87 3.01 -7.75
CA VAL A 84 9.56 2.54 -6.40
C VAL A 84 9.63 1.01 -6.34
N ASN A 85 10.34 0.47 -5.36
CA ASN A 85 10.44 -0.98 -5.13
C ASN A 85 9.99 -1.42 -3.72
N ALA A 86 9.34 -0.52 -2.98
CA ALA A 86 8.57 -0.86 -1.79
C ALA A 86 7.38 0.10 -1.61
N VAL A 87 6.23 -0.42 -1.16
CA VAL A 87 5.08 0.39 -0.75
C VAL A 87 4.79 0.11 0.73
N ILE A 88 4.70 1.16 1.52
CA ILE A 88 4.54 1.09 2.97
C ILE A 88 3.23 1.79 3.33
N GLY A 89 2.21 1.02 3.71
CA GLY A 89 0.94 1.57 4.20
C GLY A 89 1.00 1.86 5.69
N ILE A 90 0.76 3.11 6.10
CA ILE A 90 0.82 3.52 7.51
C ILE A 90 -0.50 4.17 7.91
N GLY A 91 -1.28 3.51 8.74
CA GLY A 91 -2.56 4.06 9.18
C GLY A 91 -3.64 3.02 9.43
N GLY A 92 -4.88 3.40 9.22
CA GLY A 92 -6.04 2.51 9.26
C GLY A 92 -6.28 1.79 7.93
N GLY A 93 -7.40 1.09 7.82
CA GLY A 93 -7.78 0.32 6.62
C GLY A 93 -7.66 1.11 5.33
N SER A 94 -8.16 2.36 5.29
CA SER A 94 -8.10 3.19 4.06
C SER A 94 -6.68 3.48 3.59
N ALA A 95 -5.73 3.73 4.50
CA ALA A 95 -4.34 3.94 4.13
C ALA A 95 -3.70 2.65 3.60
N MET A 96 -3.98 1.52 4.25
CA MET A 96 -3.47 0.22 3.84
C MET A 96 -4.10 -0.25 2.52
N ASP A 97 -5.39 -0.02 2.31
CA ASP A 97 -6.07 -0.37 1.06
C ASP A 97 -5.57 0.50 -0.11
N THR A 98 -5.34 1.80 0.11
CA THR A 98 -4.68 2.68 -0.86
C THR A 98 -3.28 2.16 -1.21
N ALA A 99 -2.49 1.77 -0.21
CA ALA A 99 -1.15 1.22 -0.41
C ALA A 99 -1.19 -0.09 -1.22
N LYS A 100 -2.13 -1.00 -0.95
CA LYS A 100 -2.33 -2.23 -1.72
C LYS A 100 -2.69 -1.95 -3.18
N GLY A 101 -3.56 -0.96 -3.42
CA GLY A 101 -3.91 -0.54 -4.78
C GLY A 101 -2.70 -0.01 -5.55
N ILE A 102 -1.93 0.90 -4.95
CA ILE A 102 -0.69 1.43 -5.54
C ILE A 102 0.31 0.30 -5.80
N TYR A 103 0.48 -0.61 -4.84
CA TYR A 103 1.35 -1.78 -4.98
C TYR A 103 0.91 -2.68 -6.14
N ALA A 104 -0.39 -2.97 -6.27
CA ALA A 104 -0.91 -3.77 -7.38
C ALA A 104 -0.58 -3.14 -8.74
N MET A 105 -0.67 -1.81 -8.85
CA MET A 105 -0.30 -1.07 -10.06
C MET A 105 1.17 -1.26 -10.48
N LEU A 106 2.09 -1.47 -9.53
CA LEU A 106 3.51 -1.72 -9.84
C LEU A 106 3.71 -3.02 -10.62
N GLY A 107 2.93 -4.07 -10.34
CA GLY A 107 3.03 -5.37 -11.01
C GLY A 107 2.27 -5.46 -12.33
N ASN A 108 1.44 -4.46 -12.63
CA ASN A 108 0.51 -4.49 -13.74
C ASN A 108 0.61 -3.21 -14.61
N PRO A 109 1.75 -3.04 -15.32
CA PRO A 109 2.03 -1.82 -16.09
C PRO A 109 1.24 -1.73 -17.40
N ASP A 110 0.49 -2.74 -17.77
CA ASP A 110 -0.38 -2.83 -18.93
C ASP A 110 -1.70 -2.05 -18.77
N THR A 111 -1.97 -1.56 -17.58
CA THR A 111 -3.10 -0.66 -17.30
C THR A 111 -2.71 0.49 -16.38
N ASP A 112 -3.36 1.64 -16.58
CA ASP A 112 -3.30 2.79 -15.69
C ASP A 112 -4.56 2.91 -14.82
N ASN A 113 -5.43 1.90 -14.85
CA ASN A 113 -6.66 1.88 -14.08
C ASN A 113 -6.75 0.64 -13.19
N ILE A 114 -6.65 0.84 -11.87
CA ILE A 114 -6.76 -0.23 -10.88
C ILE A 114 -8.11 -0.95 -10.93
N MET A 115 -9.17 -0.27 -11.38
CA MET A 115 -10.50 -0.85 -11.50
C MET A 115 -10.55 -2.02 -12.50
N ASP A 116 -9.62 -2.11 -13.43
CA ASP A 116 -9.48 -3.27 -14.33
C ASP A 116 -9.23 -4.58 -13.59
N HIS A 117 -8.73 -4.51 -12.35
CA HIS A 117 -8.43 -5.67 -11.51
C HIS A 117 -9.43 -5.88 -10.36
N CYS A 118 -10.42 -4.98 -10.21
CA CYS A 118 -11.39 -5.04 -9.13
C CYS A 118 -12.61 -5.89 -9.48
N PHE A 119 -13.08 -6.65 -8.49
CA PHE A 119 -14.34 -7.38 -8.56
C PHE A 119 -15.52 -6.47 -8.18
N GLY A 120 -16.65 -6.67 -8.85
CA GLY A 120 -17.87 -5.91 -8.60
C GLY A 120 -17.89 -4.50 -9.22
N GLY A 121 -16.88 -4.15 -10.00
CA GLY A 121 -16.81 -2.87 -10.70
C GLY A 121 -17.34 -2.90 -12.14
N ARG A 122 -16.68 -2.14 -13.02
CA ARG A 122 -17.08 -1.91 -14.44
C ARG A 122 -16.69 -3.04 -15.39
N GLY A 123 -16.86 -4.30 -15.01
CA GLY A 123 -16.57 -5.42 -15.90
C GLY A 123 -15.99 -6.64 -15.19
N LYS A 124 -15.36 -7.53 -15.96
CA LYS A 124 -14.65 -8.70 -15.43
C LYS A 124 -13.27 -8.28 -14.98
N ALA A 125 -12.92 -8.58 -13.71
CA ALA A 125 -11.58 -8.34 -13.19
C ALA A 125 -10.52 -9.07 -14.03
N LYS A 126 -9.50 -8.34 -14.47
CA LYS A 126 -8.31 -8.92 -15.12
C LYS A 126 -7.40 -9.57 -14.06
N PRO A 127 -6.71 -10.66 -14.38
CA PRO A 127 -5.73 -11.24 -13.49
C PRO A 127 -4.63 -10.23 -13.11
N MET A 128 -4.22 -10.24 -11.83
CA MET A 128 -3.09 -9.44 -11.35
C MET A 128 -1.82 -10.26 -11.30
N LYS A 129 -0.68 -9.61 -11.58
CA LYS A 129 0.66 -10.13 -11.28
C LYS A 129 1.12 -9.56 -9.93
N ARG A 130 1.87 -10.37 -9.16
CA ARG A 130 2.53 -9.86 -7.95
C ARG A 130 3.71 -8.98 -8.34
N PRO A 131 3.83 -7.75 -7.83
CA PRO A 131 5.00 -6.90 -8.09
C PRO A 131 6.29 -7.52 -7.52
N MET A 132 7.40 -7.26 -8.18
CA MET A 132 8.75 -7.49 -7.63
C MET A 132 9.15 -6.32 -6.72
N ALA A 133 8.36 -6.10 -5.69
CA ALA A 133 8.50 -5.02 -4.73
C ALA A 133 8.04 -5.51 -3.35
N MET A 134 8.41 -4.81 -2.30
CA MET A 134 7.90 -5.11 -0.95
C MET A 134 6.59 -4.37 -0.68
N LEU A 135 5.71 -5.02 0.07
CA LEU A 135 4.48 -4.45 0.62
C LEU A 135 4.50 -4.59 2.14
N VAL A 136 4.62 -3.48 2.85
CA VAL A 136 4.67 -3.47 4.32
C VAL A 136 3.48 -2.68 4.86
N MET A 137 2.82 -3.21 5.90
CA MET A 137 1.72 -2.53 6.58
C MET A 137 2.09 -2.21 8.02
N ILE A 138 1.83 -0.96 8.41
CA ILE A 138 2.02 -0.45 9.76
C ILE A 138 0.66 0.06 10.26
N PRO A 139 -0.18 -0.83 10.82
CA PRO A 139 -1.51 -0.46 11.28
C PRO A 139 -1.44 0.49 12.49
N THR A 140 -2.30 1.52 12.50
CA THR A 140 -2.47 2.44 13.62
C THR A 140 -3.87 2.33 14.24
N THR A 141 -4.72 1.45 13.70
CA THR A 141 -6.09 1.23 14.13
C THR A 141 -6.31 -0.28 14.27
N SER A 142 -6.77 -0.74 15.41
CA SER A 142 -7.07 -2.15 15.62
C SER A 142 -8.36 -2.58 14.90
N GLY A 143 -8.42 -3.84 14.46
CA GLY A 143 -9.65 -4.47 13.99
C GLY A 143 -9.91 -4.36 12.49
N THR A 144 -9.11 -3.67 11.70
CA THR A 144 -9.33 -3.55 10.24
C THR A 144 -8.99 -4.84 9.49
N GLY A 145 -7.95 -5.54 9.93
CA GLY A 145 -7.45 -6.76 9.28
C GLY A 145 -6.78 -6.52 7.92
N SER A 146 -6.72 -5.26 7.44
CA SER A 146 -6.08 -4.95 6.15
C SER A 146 -4.61 -5.31 6.10
N GLU A 147 -3.92 -5.30 7.24
CA GLU A 147 -2.51 -5.67 7.37
C GLU A 147 -2.23 -7.17 7.10
N VAL A 148 -3.25 -8.00 7.23
CA VAL A 148 -3.12 -9.47 7.07
C VAL A 148 -4.06 -10.05 6.01
N SER A 149 -4.83 -9.21 5.30
CA SER A 149 -5.80 -9.65 4.31
C SER A 149 -5.26 -9.61 2.89
N THR A 150 -5.85 -10.43 2.03
CA THR A 150 -5.63 -10.47 0.58
C THR A 150 -6.58 -9.55 -0.19
N GLY A 151 -7.27 -8.65 0.50
CA GLY A 151 -8.27 -7.77 -0.08
C GLY A 151 -7.98 -6.30 0.21
N ALA A 152 -8.51 -5.43 -0.64
CA ALA A 152 -8.61 -3.99 -0.44
C ALA A 152 -9.94 -3.49 -1.01
N VAL A 153 -10.56 -2.52 -0.33
CA VAL A 153 -11.79 -1.89 -0.81
C VAL A 153 -11.44 -0.58 -1.49
N ILE A 154 -11.86 -0.43 -2.74
CA ILE A 154 -11.57 0.73 -3.58
C ILE A 154 -12.89 1.34 -4.04
N THR A 155 -13.00 2.65 -3.94
CA THR A 155 -14.21 3.38 -4.33
C THR A 155 -14.09 3.86 -5.77
N ASP A 156 -15.08 3.51 -6.58
CA ASP A 156 -15.35 4.14 -7.87
C ASP A 156 -16.18 5.39 -7.60
N ASP A 157 -15.52 6.54 -7.60
CA ASP A 157 -16.14 7.83 -7.28
C ASP A 157 -17.17 8.27 -8.34
N GLU A 158 -17.06 7.78 -9.58
CA GLU A 158 -17.96 8.19 -10.67
C GLU A 158 -19.36 7.55 -10.53
N ILE A 159 -19.40 6.33 -10.03
CA ILE A 159 -20.67 5.59 -9.86
C ILE A 159 -21.02 5.35 -8.38
N ASN A 160 -20.24 5.94 -7.47
CA ASN A 160 -20.39 5.78 -6.02
C ASN A 160 -20.49 4.32 -5.59
N TYR A 161 -19.56 3.49 -6.06
CA TYR A 161 -19.56 2.05 -5.83
C TYR A 161 -18.25 1.59 -5.18
N LYS A 162 -18.36 0.68 -4.18
CA LYS A 162 -17.20 0.05 -3.53
C LYS A 162 -16.89 -1.28 -4.20
N ALA A 163 -15.80 -1.32 -4.94
CA ALA A 163 -15.27 -2.52 -5.57
C ALA A 163 -14.20 -3.16 -4.68
N THR A 164 -13.96 -4.46 -4.88
CA THR A 164 -12.95 -5.21 -4.15
C THR A 164 -11.78 -5.56 -5.05
N LEU A 165 -10.60 -5.09 -4.69
CA LEU A 165 -9.34 -5.62 -5.21
C LEU A 165 -8.98 -6.84 -4.36
N GLY A 166 -8.80 -8.01 -4.97
CA GLY A 166 -8.58 -9.25 -4.22
C GLY A 166 -7.58 -10.18 -4.87
N GLY A 167 -6.79 -10.85 -4.04
CA GLY A 167 -5.85 -11.89 -4.48
C GLY A 167 -4.58 -11.96 -3.62
N LEU A 168 -3.90 -13.11 -3.68
CA LEU A 168 -2.63 -13.34 -2.97
C LEU A 168 -1.52 -12.36 -3.39
N GLN A 169 -1.68 -11.72 -4.55
CA GLN A 169 -0.72 -10.76 -5.12
C GLN A 169 -0.55 -9.51 -4.24
N ILE A 170 -1.57 -9.14 -3.48
CA ILE A 170 -1.58 -7.96 -2.60
C ILE A 170 -1.54 -8.32 -1.11
N LEU A 171 -1.22 -9.57 -0.79
CA LEU A 171 -0.90 -9.96 0.59
C LEU A 171 0.43 -9.31 0.98
N PRO A 172 0.52 -8.61 2.12
CA PRO A 172 1.77 -8.04 2.62
C PRO A 172 2.89 -9.09 2.77
N ASN A 173 4.14 -8.63 2.70
CA ASN A 173 5.34 -9.47 2.84
C ASN A 173 5.64 -9.83 4.28
#